data_43f7d0ab5cef15e0c26073b7ff392b1c
#
_entry.id   43f7d0ab5cef15e0c26073b7ff392b1c
#
_cell.length_a   1.000
_cell.length_b   1.000
_cell.length_c   1.000
_cell.angle_alpha   90.00
_cell.angle_beta   90.00
_cell.angle_gamma   90.00
#
_symmetry.space_group_name_H-M   'P 1'
#
loop_
_entity.id
_entity.type
_entity.pdbx_description
1 polymer ?
#
loop_
_entity_poly.entity_id
_entity_poly.type
_entity_poly.pdbx_seq_one_letter_code
_entity_poly.pdbx_strand_id
1 'polypeptide(L)'
;MAREIVLDTETTGFEPKQGHRLVEIACVELHDFLPTGRSFHCYVDPERDMPPEAEKVHGLSSTFLKGKPKFAHPEVADAFLEFIGDAVLVAHNAGFDRNFVNFELEKAGKVGVHESRWIDTLGLAQKRFPGMYNSLDALCKRFNISLAERDKHGALIDAKLLAAVYLELQGGRERRLELTPTRVKPTAAFATQTTYGVRPRTLEPRSTEAERARHREWVKVTLKDKAVWLKVGLE
;
A
#
# COMPACT_ATOMS: atom_id res chain seq x y z
N MET A 1 -4.90 -14.07 5.22
CA MET A 1 -5.12 -13.21 4.03
C MET A 1 -6.02 -12.08 4.48
N ALA A 2 -5.51 -10.86 4.43
CA ALA A 2 -6.19 -9.70 5.00
C ALA A 2 -7.03 -8.99 3.93
N ARG A 3 -8.30 -8.74 4.27
CA ARG A 3 -9.19 -7.86 3.51
C ARG A 3 -9.02 -6.43 4.04
N GLU A 4 -8.71 -5.50 3.16
CA GLU A 4 -8.52 -4.08 3.48
C GLU A 4 -9.38 -3.23 2.54
N ILE A 5 -9.80 -2.07 3.00
CA ILE A 5 -10.59 -1.12 2.22
C ILE A 5 -9.83 0.20 2.14
N VAL A 6 -9.38 0.56 0.95
CA VAL A 6 -8.83 1.89 0.71
C VAL A 6 -9.98 2.85 0.51
N LEU A 7 -9.96 3.96 1.25
CA LEU A 7 -11.04 4.93 1.30
C LEU A 7 -10.49 6.33 1.07
N ASP A 8 -11.27 7.15 0.39
CA ASP A 8 -11.07 8.58 0.23
C ASP A 8 -12.42 9.30 0.26
N THR A 9 -12.42 10.56 0.73
CA THR A 9 -13.63 11.37 0.87
C THR A 9 -13.43 12.77 0.36
N GLU A 10 -14.47 13.33 -0.30
CA GLU A 10 -14.57 14.76 -0.57
C GLU A 10 -15.59 15.41 0.38
N THR A 11 -15.30 16.65 0.74
CA THR A 11 -16.05 17.35 1.78
C THR A 11 -16.29 18.82 1.44
N THR A 12 -17.24 19.47 2.13
CA THR A 12 -17.46 20.91 1.98
C THR A 12 -16.41 21.78 2.70
N GLY A 13 -15.38 21.16 3.34
CA GLY A 13 -14.33 21.87 4.08
C GLY A 13 -13.60 20.95 5.05
N PHE A 14 -12.90 21.50 6.02
CA PHE A 14 -11.89 20.77 6.78
C PHE A 14 -12.36 20.17 8.11
N GLU A 15 -13.44 20.67 8.71
CA GLU A 15 -13.80 20.30 10.09
C GLU A 15 -15.32 20.07 10.22
N PRO A 16 -15.76 18.81 10.47
CA PRO A 16 -17.19 18.51 10.56
C PRO A 16 -17.89 19.23 11.72
N LYS A 17 -17.19 19.51 12.82
CA LYS A 17 -17.74 20.26 13.96
C LYS A 17 -18.06 21.73 13.64
N GLN A 18 -17.47 22.28 12.57
CA GLN A 18 -17.78 23.60 12.06
C GLN A 18 -18.94 23.61 11.04
N GLY A 19 -19.63 22.48 10.92
CA GLY A 19 -20.78 22.31 10.04
C GLY A 19 -20.40 21.88 8.61
N HIS A 20 -19.13 21.51 8.36
CA HIS A 20 -18.76 20.90 7.10
C HIS A 20 -19.27 19.47 7.00
N ARG A 21 -19.56 19.02 5.79
CA ARG A 21 -20.24 17.76 5.50
C ARG A 21 -19.48 16.98 4.42
N LEU A 22 -19.65 15.68 4.44
CA LEU A 22 -19.19 14.76 3.42
C LEU A 22 -20.06 14.87 2.16
N VAL A 23 -19.46 14.91 0.97
CA VAL A 23 -20.15 15.04 -0.32
C VAL A 23 -19.87 13.90 -1.28
N GLU A 24 -18.75 13.21 -1.12
CA GLU A 24 -18.42 12.02 -1.88
C GLU A 24 -17.66 11.06 -0.98
N ILE A 25 -17.93 9.78 -1.09
CA ILE A 25 -17.19 8.72 -0.41
C ILE A 25 -16.95 7.60 -1.40
N ALA A 26 -15.71 7.14 -1.46
CA ALA A 26 -15.33 6.00 -2.29
C ALA A 26 -14.44 5.03 -1.54
N CYS A 27 -14.67 3.75 -1.80
CA CYS A 27 -13.93 2.64 -1.23
C CYS A 27 -13.50 1.68 -2.32
N VAL A 28 -12.26 1.19 -2.24
CA VAL A 28 -11.73 0.15 -3.11
C VAL A 28 -11.30 -1.03 -2.24
N GLU A 29 -11.81 -2.21 -2.55
CA GLU A 29 -11.46 -3.41 -1.81
C GLU A 29 -10.13 -3.97 -2.27
N LEU A 30 -9.27 -4.27 -1.30
CA LEU A 30 -8.02 -4.99 -1.50
C LEU A 30 -8.07 -6.36 -0.80
N HIS A 31 -7.41 -7.32 -1.41
CA HIS A 31 -7.09 -8.60 -0.81
C HIS A 31 -5.60 -8.84 -0.95
N ASP A 32 -4.89 -8.95 0.17
CA ASP A 32 -3.41 -9.02 0.18
C ASP A 32 -2.74 -7.89 -0.63
N PHE A 33 -3.21 -6.65 -0.41
CA PHE A 33 -2.79 -5.39 -1.07
C PHE A 33 -3.15 -5.27 -2.56
N LEU A 34 -3.81 -6.24 -3.16
CA LEU A 34 -4.21 -6.19 -4.57
C LEU A 34 -5.70 -5.88 -4.71
N PRO A 35 -6.10 -4.99 -5.64
CA PRO A 35 -7.50 -4.69 -5.90
C PRO A 35 -8.28 -5.94 -6.33
N THR A 36 -9.44 -6.17 -5.71
CA THR A 36 -10.35 -7.27 -6.07
C THR A 36 -11.27 -6.92 -7.24
N GLY A 37 -11.34 -5.64 -7.59
CA GLY A 37 -12.31 -5.10 -8.54
C GLY A 37 -13.62 -4.65 -7.89
N ARG A 38 -13.86 -4.96 -6.61
CA ARG A 38 -15.04 -4.46 -5.87
C ARG A 38 -14.77 -3.05 -5.35
N SER A 39 -15.77 -2.19 -5.49
CA SER A 39 -15.73 -0.82 -5.00
C SER A 39 -17.10 -0.37 -4.51
N PHE A 40 -17.11 0.58 -3.59
CA PHE A 40 -18.28 1.34 -3.17
C PHE A 40 -18.03 2.80 -3.54
N HIS A 41 -19.03 3.48 -4.09
CA HIS A 41 -18.91 4.88 -4.46
C HIS A 41 -20.27 5.55 -4.36
N CYS A 42 -20.33 6.69 -3.66
CA CYS A 42 -21.56 7.42 -3.47
C CYS A 42 -21.32 8.93 -3.39
N TYR A 43 -22.16 9.70 -4.08
CA TYR A 43 -22.31 11.13 -3.86
C TYR A 43 -23.39 11.39 -2.83
N VAL A 44 -23.17 12.39 -1.97
CA VAL A 44 -24.02 12.69 -0.83
C VAL A 44 -24.49 14.14 -0.89
N ASP A 45 -25.79 14.39 -0.70
CA ASP A 45 -26.31 15.73 -0.48
C ASP A 45 -25.89 16.22 0.92
N PRO A 46 -25.03 17.25 1.01
CA PRO A 46 -24.51 17.73 2.27
C PRO A 46 -25.53 18.55 3.09
N GLU A 47 -26.72 18.77 2.56
CA GLU A 47 -27.77 19.62 3.16
C GLU A 47 -27.30 21.06 3.46
N ARG A 48 -26.34 21.53 2.69
CA ARG A 48 -25.78 22.88 2.77
C ARG A 48 -25.19 23.29 1.41
N ASP A 49 -24.97 24.59 1.24
CA ASP A 49 -24.30 25.11 0.05
C ASP A 49 -22.83 24.71 0.03
N MET A 50 -22.33 24.45 -1.18
CA MET A 50 -20.94 24.14 -1.45
C MET A 50 -20.10 25.42 -1.40
N PRO A 51 -19.07 25.51 -0.53
CA PRO A 51 -18.12 26.60 -0.58
C PRO A 51 -17.34 26.60 -1.89
N PRO A 52 -17.13 27.79 -2.54
CA PRO A 52 -16.42 27.87 -3.81
C PRO A 52 -15.00 27.28 -3.78
N GLU A 53 -14.32 27.36 -2.64
CA GLU A 53 -12.99 26.81 -2.46
C GLU A 53 -13.00 25.27 -2.57
N ALA A 54 -13.99 24.60 -1.96
CA ALA A 54 -14.15 23.16 -2.04
C ALA A 54 -14.56 22.72 -3.45
N GLU A 55 -15.55 23.39 -4.06
CA GLU A 55 -15.98 23.11 -5.43
C GLU A 55 -14.82 23.25 -6.43
N LYS A 56 -13.92 24.21 -6.23
CA LYS A 56 -12.73 24.38 -7.06
C LYS A 56 -11.79 23.18 -6.99
N VAL A 57 -11.70 22.50 -5.85
CA VAL A 57 -10.82 21.35 -5.63
C VAL A 57 -11.38 20.09 -6.29
N HIS A 58 -12.59 19.68 -5.94
CA HIS A 58 -13.19 18.42 -6.39
C HIS A 58 -14.23 18.56 -7.51
N GLY A 59 -14.69 19.79 -7.83
CA GLY A 59 -15.59 20.08 -8.95
C GLY A 59 -17.06 19.73 -8.72
N LEU A 60 -17.45 19.33 -7.51
CA LEU A 60 -18.83 18.98 -7.18
C LEU A 60 -19.60 20.24 -6.78
N SER A 61 -20.56 20.64 -7.61
CA SER A 61 -21.38 21.84 -7.32
C SER A 61 -22.59 21.51 -6.43
N SER A 62 -23.12 22.53 -5.72
CA SER A 62 -24.39 22.39 -4.98
C SER A 62 -25.51 21.87 -5.86
N THR A 63 -25.57 22.31 -7.14
CA THR A 63 -26.59 21.87 -8.10
C THR A 63 -26.49 20.39 -8.41
N PHE A 64 -25.26 19.87 -8.56
CA PHE A 64 -25.02 18.46 -8.84
C PHE A 64 -25.40 17.57 -7.64
N LEU A 65 -25.11 18.02 -6.44
CA LEU A 65 -25.35 17.26 -5.21
C LEU A 65 -26.80 17.32 -4.73
N LYS A 66 -27.53 18.33 -5.14
CA LYS A 66 -28.95 18.49 -4.79
C LYS A 66 -29.77 17.31 -5.31
N GLY A 67 -30.49 16.65 -4.39
CA GLY A 67 -31.29 15.47 -4.71
C GLY A 67 -30.53 14.14 -4.72
N LYS A 68 -29.23 14.14 -4.42
CA LYS A 68 -28.51 12.92 -4.05
C LYS A 68 -29.00 12.42 -2.68
N PRO A 69 -28.82 11.12 -2.34
CA PRO A 69 -29.15 10.65 -1.02
C PRO A 69 -28.32 11.38 0.04
N LYS A 70 -28.92 11.63 1.20
CA LYS A 70 -28.21 12.12 2.38
C LYS A 70 -27.36 10.98 2.96
N PHE A 71 -26.32 11.30 3.73
CA PHE A 71 -25.48 10.26 4.33
C PHE A 71 -26.27 9.28 5.19
N ALA A 72 -27.24 9.78 5.97
CA ALA A 72 -28.10 8.95 6.83
C ALA A 72 -29.06 8.02 6.08
N HIS A 73 -29.19 8.15 4.75
CA HIS A 73 -30.01 7.25 3.95
C HIS A 73 -29.41 5.83 3.95
N PRO A 74 -30.23 4.77 4.04
CA PRO A 74 -29.73 3.38 4.06
C PRO A 74 -28.86 3.01 2.86
N GLU A 75 -29.16 3.54 1.68
CA GLU A 75 -28.34 3.35 0.46
C GLU A 75 -26.92 3.91 0.58
N VAL A 76 -26.66 4.79 1.54
CA VAL A 76 -25.31 5.33 1.81
C VAL A 76 -24.77 4.72 3.09
N ALA A 77 -25.36 5.02 4.26
CA ALA A 77 -24.80 4.62 5.54
C ALA A 77 -24.79 3.11 5.75
N ASP A 78 -25.91 2.42 5.48
CA ASP A 78 -25.96 0.97 5.69
C ASP A 78 -25.16 0.23 4.62
N ALA A 79 -25.25 0.64 3.34
CA ALA A 79 -24.45 0.07 2.27
C ALA A 79 -22.95 0.28 2.47
N PHE A 80 -22.55 1.45 2.98
CA PHE A 80 -21.15 1.72 3.36
C PHE A 80 -20.70 0.78 4.47
N LEU A 81 -21.47 0.66 5.56
CA LEU A 81 -21.15 -0.22 6.68
C LEU A 81 -21.11 -1.69 6.27
N GLU A 82 -22.03 -2.14 5.41
CA GLU A 82 -22.02 -3.48 4.83
C GLU A 82 -20.78 -3.72 3.98
N PHE A 83 -20.42 -2.73 3.14
CA PHE A 83 -19.25 -2.84 2.27
C PHE A 83 -17.95 -2.93 3.07
N ILE A 84 -17.76 -2.10 4.10
CA ILE A 84 -16.53 -2.14 4.91
C ILE A 84 -16.49 -3.35 5.85
N GLY A 85 -17.63 -3.83 6.34
CA GLY A 85 -17.73 -4.93 7.32
C GLY A 85 -16.77 -4.70 8.50
N ASP A 86 -15.95 -5.69 8.78
CA ASP A 86 -14.90 -5.69 9.81
C ASP A 86 -13.49 -5.39 9.27
N ALA A 87 -13.36 -5.06 7.95
CA ALA A 87 -12.08 -4.81 7.31
C ALA A 87 -11.35 -3.59 7.91
N VAL A 88 -10.04 -3.59 7.78
CA VAL A 88 -9.20 -2.43 8.07
C VAL A 88 -9.38 -1.38 6.98
N LEU A 89 -9.53 -0.12 7.36
CA LEU A 89 -9.66 1.03 6.46
C LEU A 89 -8.30 1.68 6.27
N VAL A 90 -7.97 2.01 5.03
CA VAL A 90 -6.71 2.62 4.64
C VAL A 90 -7.01 3.96 3.99
N ALA A 91 -6.49 5.06 4.54
CA ALA A 91 -6.67 6.40 3.98
C ALA A 91 -5.37 7.21 4.04
N HIS A 92 -5.30 8.30 3.27
CA HIS A 92 -4.14 9.18 3.24
C HIS A 92 -4.39 10.41 4.10
N ASN A 93 -3.74 10.53 5.24
CA ASN A 93 -4.12 11.40 6.35
C ASN A 93 -5.45 10.94 6.99
N ALA A 94 -5.49 9.67 7.34
CA ALA A 94 -6.68 8.93 7.79
C ALA A 94 -7.48 9.63 8.91
N GLY A 95 -6.85 10.50 9.70
CA GLY A 95 -7.52 11.29 10.71
C GLY A 95 -8.62 12.19 10.13
N PHE A 96 -8.40 12.73 8.94
CA PHE A 96 -9.37 13.57 8.24
C PHE A 96 -10.62 12.78 7.84
N ASP A 97 -10.45 11.71 7.09
CA ASP A 97 -11.56 10.87 6.61
C ASP A 97 -12.32 10.24 7.78
N ARG A 98 -11.60 9.72 8.77
CA ARG A 98 -12.18 9.14 9.97
C ARG A 98 -13.09 10.12 10.70
N ASN A 99 -12.67 11.38 10.84
CA ASN A 99 -13.45 12.39 11.53
C ASN A 99 -14.75 12.68 10.80
N PHE A 100 -14.73 12.81 9.48
CA PHE A 100 -15.93 13.02 8.68
C PHE A 100 -16.85 11.80 8.66
N VAL A 101 -16.31 10.63 8.39
CA VAL A 101 -17.08 9.37 8.35
C VAL A 101 -17.75 9.11 9.70
N ASN A 102 -17.02 9.24 10.80
CA ASN A 102 -17.59 9.00 12.13
C ASN A 102 -18.65 10.06 12.51
N PHE A 103 -18.40 11.31 12.17
CA PHE A 103 -19.38 12.38 12.40
C PHE A 103 -20.70 12.12 11.65
N GLU A 104 -20.62 11.70 10.39
CA GLU A 104 -21.79 11.38 9.59
C GLU A 104 -22.50 10.10 10.09
N LEU A 105 -21.75 9.08 10.51
CA LEU A 105 -22.31 7.86 11.12
C LEU A 105 -23.03 8.17 12.42
N GLU A 106 -22.42 8.94 13.32
CA GLU A 106 -23.06 9.36 14.58
C GLU A 106 -24.34 10.15 14.32
N LYS A 107 -24.32 11.06 13.34
CA LYS A 107 -25.49 11.84 12.94
C LYS A 107 -26.60 10.98 12.34
N ALA A 108 -26.23 9.85 11.69
CA ALA A 108 -27.15 8.83 11.19
C ALA A 108 -27.61 7.85 12.29
N GLY A 109 -27.22 8.03 13.56
CA GLY A 109 -27.56 7.11 14.66
C GLY A 109 -26.81 5.77 14.58
N LYS A 110 -25.68 5.72 13.87
CA LYS A 110 -24.82 4.53 13.72
C LYS A 110 -23.58 4.64 14.60
N VAL A 111 -22.96 3.50 14.86
CA VAL A 111 -21.68 3.46 15.58
C VAL A 111 -20.54 3.83 14.64
N GLY A 112 -19.68 4.76 15.07
CA GLY A 112 -18.48 5.13 14.31
C GLY A 112 -17.46 4.00 14.23
N VAL A 113 -16.56 4.08 13.27
CA VAL A 113 -15.48 3.10 13.08
C VAL A 113 -14.35 3.41 14.04
N HIS A 114 -13.98 2.44 14.88
CA HIS A 114 -12.93 2.60 15.88
C HIS A 114 -11.57 2.89 15.26
N GLU A 115 -10.76 3.71 15.92
CA GLU A 115 -9.46 4.17 15.44
C GLU A 115 -8.50 3.03 15.08
N SER A 116 -8.51 1.95 15.85
CA SER A 116 -7.63 0.78 15.61
C SER A 116 -7.87 0.07 14.27
N ARG A 117 -8.98 0.38 13.60
CA ARG A 117 -9.30 -0.13 12.25
C ARG A 117 -8.77 0.76 11.12
N TRP A 118 -8.03 1.83 11.42
CA TRP A 118 -7.52 2.75 10.41
C TRP A 118 -6.02 2.66 10.26
N ILE A 119 -5.57 2.60 9.02
CA ILE A 119 -4.16 2.74 8.62
C ILE A 119 -4.00 4.09 7.94
N ASP A 120 -3.07 4.89 8.45
CA ASP A 120 -2.69 6.16 7.86
C ASP A 120 -1.47 5.99 6.95
N THR A 121 -1.68 6.07 5.64
CA THR A 121 -0.61 5.96 4.65
C THR A 121 0.32 7.17 4.64
N LEU A 122 -0.13 8.36 5.08
CA LEU A 122 0.73 9.53 5.25
C LEU A 122 1.78 9.25 6.32
N GLY A 123 1.39 8.69 7.47
CA GLY A 123 2.30 8.28 8.53
C GLY A 123 3.29 7.20 8.07
N LEU A 124 2.85 6.24 7.25
CA LEU A 124 3.73 5.23 6.65
C LEU A 124 4.73 5.88 5.69
N ALA A 125 4.27 6.79 4.83
CA ALA A 125 5.13 7.49 3.88
C ALA A 125 6.17 8.37 4.58
N GLN A 126 5.79 9.09 5.63
CA GLN A 126 6.69 9.93 6.43
C GLN A 126 7.81 9.10 7.09
N LYS A 127 7.49 7.91 7.57
CA LYS A 127 8.49 6.97 8.12
C LYS A 127 9.45 6.45 7.05
N ARG A 128 8.94 6.18 5.83
CA ARG A 128 9.75 5.67 4.72
C ARG A 128 10.56 6.76 4.03
N PHE A 129 10.05 7.99 3.96
CA PHE A 129 10.64 9.14 3.27
C PHE A 129 10.65 10.39 4.18
N PRO A 130 11.46 10.37 5.25
CA PRO A 130 11.50 11.47 6.20
C PRO A 130 12.00 12.75 5.51
N GLY A 131 11.38 13.89 5.84
CA GLY A 131 11.74 15.21 5.30
C GLY A 131 11.34 15.46 3.84
N MET A 132 10.62 14.54 3.19
CA MET A 132 10.13 14.69 1.83
C MET A 132 8.64 15.05 1.80
N TYR A 133 8.19 15.64 0.67
CA TYR A 133 6.76 15.79 0.41
C TYR A 133 6.12 14.42 0.21
N ASN A 134 5.09 14.13 1.00
CA ASN A 134 4.39 12.85 1.04
C ASN A 134 2.89 12.97 0.76
N SER A 135 2.45 14.00 0.02
CA SER A 135 1.09 14.06 -0.53
C SER A 135 0.84 12.90 -1.50
N LEU A 136 -0.41 12.54 -1.75
CA LEU A 136 -0.78 11.47 -2.69
C LEU A 136 -0.12 11.70 -4.05
N ASP A 137 -0.15 12.93 -4.59
CA ASP A 137 0.51 13.32 -5.84
C ASP A 137 2.02 13.12 -5.82
N ALA A 138 2.67 13.52 -4.71
CA ALA A 138 4.11 13.35 -4.57
C ALA A 138 4.51 11.87 -4.54
N LEU A 139 3.69 11.04 -3.89
CA LEU A 139 3.90 9.60 -3.83
C LEU A 139 3.62 8.94 -5.19
N CYS A 140 2.54 9.32 -5.89
CA CYS A 140 2.27 8.84 -7.24
C CYS A 140 3.44 9.13 -8.18
N LYS A 141 3.95 10.37 -8.19
CA LYS A 141 5.13 10.75 -8.98
C LYS A 141 6.37 9.93 -8.62
N ARG A 142 6.61 9.72 -7.33
CA ARG A 142 7.76 8.96 -6.82
C ARG A 142 7.72 7.50 -7.24
N PHE A 143 6.54 6.89 -7.24
CA PHE A 143 6.34 5.50 -7.63
C PHE A 143 6.01 5.29 -9.11
N ASN A 144 6.07 6.35 -9.94
CA ASN A 144 5.71 6.33 -11.37
C ASN A 144 4.27 5.84 -11.61
N ILE A 145 3.34 6.19 -10.72
CA ILE A 145 1.91 5.93 -10.88
C ILE A 145 1.33 7.08 -11.71
N SER A 146 0.64 6.73 -12.81
CA SER A 146 0.06 7.72 -13.73
C SER A 146 -1.08 8.51 -13.08
N LEU A 147 -1.04 9.82 -13.24
CA LEU A 147 -2.11 10.75 -12.86
C LEU A 147 -2.96 11.19 -14.06
N ALA A 148 -2.84 10.52 -15.21
CA ALA A 148 -3.46 10.96 -16.48
C ALA A 148 -5.00 11.00 -16.44
N GLU A 149 -5.65 10.25 -15.56
CA GLU A 149 -7.11 10.23 -15.40
C GLU A 149 -7.60 11.20 -14.32
N ARG A 150 -6.71 12.00 -13.72
CA ARG A 150 -7.01 12.89 -12.60
C ARG A 150 -6.97 14.36 -13.02
N ASP A 151 -8.05 14.83 -13.63
CA ASP A 151 -8.22 16.27 -13.95
C ASP A 151 -8.56 17.10 -12.71
N LYS A 152 -9.35 16.52 -11.78
CA LYS A 152 -9.73 17.07 -10.48
C LYS A 152 -9.65 16.00 -9.41
N HIS A 153 -9.68 16.41 -8.15
CA HIS A 153 -9.86 15.49 -7.05
C HIS A 153 -11.23 14.82 -7.14
N GLY A 154 -11.27 13.52 -6.92
CA GLY A 154 -12.50 12.75 -6.89
C GLY A 154 -12.24 11.48 -6.12
N ALA A 155 -13.07 11.21 -5.09
CA ALA A 155 -12.81 10.17 -4.11
C ALA A 155 -12.53 8.79 -4.73
N LEU A 156 -13.22 8.42 -5.81
CA LEU A 156 -12.99 7.11 -6.43
C LEU A 156 -11.64 7.03 -7.15
N ILE A 157 -11.22 8.08 -7.83
CA ILE A 157 -9.92 8.12 -8.52
C ILE A 157 -8.81 8.14 -7.47
N ASP A 158 -8.96 8.96 -6.44
CA ASP A 158 -7.97 9.10 -5.37
C ASP A 158 -7.84 7.83 -4.54
N ALA A 159 -8.94 7.12 -4.23
CA ALA A 159 -8.90 5.80 -3.60
C ALA A 159 -8.16 4.75 -4.47
N LYS A 160 -8.34 4.76 -5.80
CA LYS A 160 -7.59 3.86 -6.71
C LYS A 160 -6.10 4.19 -6.75
N LEU A 161 -5.76 5.47 -6.83
CA LEU A 161 -4.36 5.92 -6.78
C LEU A 161 -3.72 5.56 -5.44
N LEU A 162 -4.46 5.77 -4.34
CA LEU A 162 -4.02 5.42 -3.00
C LEU A 162 -3.80 3.92 -2.85
N ALA A 163 -4.65 3.08 -3.44
CA ALA A 163 -4.46 1.63 -3.44
C ALA A 163 -3.13 1.23 -4.09
N ALA A 164 -2.77 1.85 -5.24
CA ALA A 164 -1.50 1.62 -5.89
C ALA A 164 -0.31 2.14 -5.06
N VAL A 165 -0.43 3.34 -4.48
CA VAL A 165 0.59 3.91 -3.56
C VAL A 165 0.77 3.04 -2.33
N TYR A 166 -0.32 2.54 -1.74
CA TYR A 166 -0.28 1.69 -0.55
C TYR A 166 0.46 0.38 -0.82
N LEU A 167 0.20 -0.26 -1.97
CA LEU A 167 0.96 -1.44 -2.41
C LEU A 167 2.47 -1.15 -2.47
N GLU A 168 2.86 -0.02 -3.06
CA GLU A 168 4.27 0.37 -3.15
C GLU A 168 4.88 0.70 -1.78
N LEU A 169 4.12 1.32 -0.87
CA LEU A 169 4.55 1.55 0.50
C LEU A 169 4.79 0.24 1.27
N GLN A 170 4.05 -0.81 0.96
CA GLN A 170 4.19 -2.15 1.54
C GLN A 170 5.30 -3.00 0.88
N GLY A 171 6.06 -2.45 -0.06
CA GLY A 171 7.19 -3.13 -0.71
C GLY A 171 6.98 -3.47 -2.18
N GLY A 172 5.85 -3.06 -2.78
CA GLY A 172 5.54 -3.26 -4.19
C GLY A 172 5.09 -4.69 -4.52
N ARG A 173 4.93 -4.96 -5.83
CA ARG A 173 4.54 -6.29 -6.32
C ARG A 173 5.62 -7.35 -6.08
N GLU A 174 6.89 -6.94 -6.06
CA GLU A 174 8.00 -7.78 -5.68
C GLU A 174 8.14 -7.75 -4.15
N ARG A 175 7.37 -8.57 -3.46
CA ARG A 175 7.60 -8.82 -2.04
C ARG A 175 9.04 -9.33 -1.90
N ARG A 176 9.94 -8.50 -1.35
CA ARG A 176 11.19 -9.00 -0.82
C ARG A 176 10.83 -10.14 0.11
N LEU A 177 11.33 -11.34 -0.19
CA LEU A 177 11.43 -12.39 0.81
C LEU A 177 12.28 -11.78 1.94
N GLU A 178 11.62 -11.21 2.93
CA GLU A 178 12.26 -10.94 4.19
C GLU A 178 12.55 -12.31 4.81
N LEU A 179 13.69 -12.85 4.40
CA LEU A 179 14.38 -13.86 5.17
C LEU A 179 14.84 -13.15 6.43
N THR A 180 13.88 -12.79 7.31
CA THR A 180 14.20 -12.45 8.68
C THR A 180 14.91 -13.70 9.19
N PRO A 181 16.22 -13.63 9.49
CA PRO A 181 16.83 -14.73 10.20
C PRO A 181 16.03 -14.80 11.50
N THR A 182 15.12 -15.76 11.59
CA THR A 182 14.55 -16.12 12.88
C THR A 182 15.77 -16.40 13.72
N ARG A 183 16.12 -15.46 14.59
CA ARG A 183 17.17 -15.67 15.58
C ARG A 183 16.60 -16.75 16.50
N VAL A 184 16.64 -17.97 15.99
CA VAL A 184 16.50 -19.15 16.84
C VAL A 184 17.64 -18.96 17.83
N LYS A 185 17.31 -18.54 19.06
CA LYS A 185 18.26 -18.64 20.16
C LYS A 185 18.77 -20.06 20.08
N PRO A 186 20.08 -20.28 19.90
CA PRO A 186 20.60 -21.64 19.94
C PRO A 186 20.22 -22.18 21.31
N THR A 187 19.18 -22.99 21.36
CA THR A 187 18.99 -23.87 22.49
C THR A 187 20.25 -24.70 22.52
N ALA A 188 20.93 -24.74 23.66
CA ALA A 188 22.22 -25.41 23.89
C ALA A 188 22.26 -26.92 23.49
N ALA A 189 21.17 -27.43 22.93
CA ALA A 189 21.02 -28.82 22.50
C ALA A 189 21.55 -29.12 21.07
N PHE A 190 21.98 -28.10 20.26
CA PHE A 190 22.50 -28.31 18.91
C PHE A 190 24.00 -28.04 18.77
N ALA A 191 24.73 -27.96 19.84
CA ALA A 191 26.19 -27.96 19.81
C ALA A 191 26.78 -29.39 19.76
N THR A 192 26.14 -30.32 19.10
CA THR A 192 26.86 -31.49 18.62
C THR A 192 27.58 -31.03 17.36
N GLN A 193 28.89 -30.77 17.50
CA GLN A 193 29.82 -30.74 16.38
C GLN A 193 29.67 -32.10 15.68
N THR A 194 28.83 -32.17 14.67
CA THR A 194 28.88 -33.27 13.72
C THR A 194 30.17 -33.09 12.93
N THR A 195 31.25 -33.73 13.44
CA THR A 195 32.45 -33.97 12.66
C THR A 195 31.99 -34.85 11.50
N TYR A 196 31.76 -34.23 10.34
CA TYR A 196 31.56 -35.00 9.12
C TYR A 196 32.81 -35.82 8.89
N GLY A 197 32.69 -37.13 8.98
CA GLY A 197 33.79 -38.04 8.63
C GLY A 197 34.25 -37.81 7.22
N VAL A 198 35.49 -38.19 6.92
CA VAL A 198 36.02 -38.15 5.54
C VAL A 198 35.02 -38.84 4.60
N ARG A 199 34.66 -38.19 3.51
CA ARG A 199 33.69 -38.70 2.56
C ARG A 199 34.16 -40.08 2.07
N PRO A 200 33.37 -41.15 2.19
CA PRO A 200 33.81 -42.52 1.92
C PRO A 200 34.07 -42.78 0.44
N ARG A 201 33.74 -41.85 -0.42
CA ARG A 201 33.96 -41.99 -1.87
C ARG A 201 34.39 -40.63 -2.45
N THR A 202 35.51 -40.62 -3.13
CA THR A 202 35.97 -39.46 -3.94
C THR A 202 35.02 -39.28 -5.12
N LEU A 203 34.52 -38.04 -5.28
CA LEU A 203 33.72 -37.71 -6.46
C LEU A 203 34.64 -37.52 -7.66
N GLU A 204 34.38 -38.25 -8.72
CA GLU A 204 35.01 -38.01 -10.01
C GLU A 204 34.65 -36.65 -10.55
N PRO A 205 35.60 -35.86 -11.07
CA PRO A 205 35.28 -34.56 -11.66
C PRO A 205 34.33 -34.76 -12.84
N ARG A 206 33.26 -33.97 -12.90
CA ARG A 206 32.29 -34.00 -14.01
C ARG A 206 32.86 -33.40 -15.31
N SER A 207 33.94 -32.61 -15.20
CA SER A 207 34.61 -31.99 -16.33
C SER A 207 35.76 -32.87 -16.83
N THR A 208 35.89 -33.02 -18.16
CA THR A 208 37.01 -33.68 -18.79
C THR A 208 38.28 -32.83 -18.71
N GLU A 209 39.47 -33.46 -18.84
CA GLU A 209 40.73 -32.73 -18.86
C GLU A 209 40.80 -31.71 -20.02
N ALA A 210 40.21 -32.02 -21.14
CA ALA A 210 40.14 -31.12 -22.30
C ALA A 210 39.25 -29.87 -22.00
N GLU A 211 38.18 -30.04 -21.27
CA GLU A 211 37.33 -28.91 -20.85
C GLU A 211 38.02 -28.01 -19.83
N ARG A 212 38.72 -28.58 -18.86
CA ARG A 212 39.51 -27.86 -17.89
C ARG A 212 40.66 -27.09 -18.56
N ALA A 213 41.34 -27.68 -19.53
CA ALA A 213 42.39 -27.02 -20.29
C ALA A 213 41.85 -25.82 -21.08
N ARG A 214 40.73 -25.98 -21.80
CA ARG A 214 40.05 -24.89 -22.51
C ARG A 214 39.58 -23.78 -21.56
N HIS A 215 39.07 -24.15 -20.41
CA HIS A 215 38.65 -23.15 -19.40
C HIS A 215 39.87 -22.36 -18.88
N ARG A 216 40.98 -23.01 -18.53
CA ARG A 216 42.21 -22.33 -18.10
C ARG A 216 42.71 -21.35 -19.17
N GLU A 217 42.71 -21.75 -20.43
CA GLU A 217 43.12 -20.90 -21.54
C GLU A 217 42.19 -19.69 -21.70
N TRP A 218 40.90 -19.92 -21.67
CA TRP A 218 39.92 -18.85 -21.73
C TRP A 218 40.05 -17.83 -20.54
N VAL A 219 40.27 -18.30 -19.33
CA VAL A 219 40.49 -17.46 -18.15
C VAL A 219 41.75 -16.61 -18.34
N LYS A 220 42.84 -17.16 -18.82
CA LYS A 220 44.09 -16.43 -19.09
C LYS A 220 43.90 -15.33 -20.13
N VAL A 221 43.19 -15.62 -21.20
CA VAL A 221 43.00 -14.70 -22.33
C VAL A 221 41.98 -13.60 -21.98
N THR A 222 40.85 -13.99 -21.37
CA THR A 222 39.69 -13.11 -21.18
C THR A 222 39.71 -12.35 -19.85
N LEU A 223 40.03 -13.03 -18.74
CA LEU A 223 39.95 -12.44 -17.41
C LEU A 223 41.30 -11.91 -16.92
N LYS A 224 42.41 -12.45 -17.43
CA LYS A 224 43.76 -11.98 -17.03
C LYS A 224 43.89 -11.85 -15.50
N ASP A 225 44.36 -10.69 -15.03
CA ASP A 225 44.53 -10.41 -13.61
C ASP A 225 43.24 -10.21 -12.81
N LYS A 226 42.08 -10.21 -13.49
CA LYS A 226 40.77 -10.07 -12.84
C LYS A 226 40.23 -11.38 -12.26
N ALA A 227 40.84 -12.51 -12.57
CA ALA A 227 40.45 -13.81 -12.02
C ALA A 227 40.96 -13.96 -10.56
N VAL A 228 40.14 -13.53 -9.61
CA VAL A 228 40.49 -13.46 -8.18
C VAL A 228 40.86 -14.82 -7.59
N TRP A 229 40.24 -15.91 -8.03
CA TRP A 229 40.50 -17.27 -7.53
C TRP A 229 41.91 -17.79 -7.89
N LEU A 230 42.55 -17.31 -8.97
CA LEU A 230 43.93 -17.65 -9.27
C LEU A 230 44.92 -17.07 -8.22
N LYS A 231 44.52 -16.02 -7.51
CA LYS A 231 45.33 -15.42 -6.44
C LYS A 231 45.22 -16.16 -5.11
N VAL A 232 44.21 -16.98 -4.94
CA VAL A 232 43.92 -17.76 -3.71
C VAL A 232 44.36 -19.23 -3.85
N GLY A 233 44.99 -19.63 -4.95
CA GLY A 233 45.50 -21.00 -5.13
C GLY A 233 44.40 -22.06 -5.36
N LEU A 234 43.23 -21.65 -5.79
CA LEU A 234 42.16 -22.53 -6.23
C LEU A 234 42.33 -22.77 -7.73
N GLU A 235 42.98 -23.87 -8.10
CA GLU A 235 43.10 -24.35 -9.48
C GLU A 235 41.82 -25.08 -9.97
#